data_6206853336b855bde4b47465357ee4f0
#
_entry.id   6206853336b855bde4b47465357ee4f0
#
_cell.length_a   1.000
_cell.length_b   1.000
_cell.length_c   1.000
_cell.angle_alpha   90.00
_cell.angle_beta   90.00
_cell.angle_gamma   90.00
#
_symmetry.space_group_name_H-M   'P 1'
#
loop_
_entity.id
_entity.type
_entity.pdbx_description
1 polymer ?
#
loop_
_entity_poly.entity_id
_entity_poly.type
_entity_poly.pdbx_seq_one_letter_code
_entity_poly.pdbx_strand_id
1 'polypeptide(L)'
;MTPDTETLLAFALTAAACVACAVIDIRTKRIPNAITFPVMATLVVLHGVFSGTAGLGESALGLAGGFLVFLIPHLFGLLGAGDVKLMAMVGAGLGTQALLTAVLFTSIAGGAQFFVWLAWMRLVGTRKGRGYRLCYGPAIAAGALATMALNLAGQPYLSLVLPRF
;
A
#
# COMPACT_ATOMS: atom_id res chain seq x y z
N MET A 1 -16.15 -4.45 17.53
CA MET A 1 -15.37 -3.36 18.13
C MET A 1 -15.52 -2.16 17.24
N THR A 2 -15.95 -1.02 17.76
CA THR A 2 -15.96 0.24 16.99
C THR A 2 -14.49 0.65 16.78
N PRO A 3 -14.08 1.06 15.58
CA PRO A 3 -12.71 1.50 15.35
C PRO A 3 -12.43 2.77 16.17
N ASP A 4 -11.27 2.80 16.80
CA ASP A 4 -10.82 3.95 17.59
C ASP A 4 -10.59 5.16 16.69
N THR A 5 -10.68 6.37 17.26
CA THR A 5 -10.47 7.64 16.52
C THR A 5 -9.11 7.66 15.82
N GLU A 6 -8.08 7.11 16.45
CA GLU A 6 -6.73 6.95 15.86
C GLU A 6 -6.79 6.15 14.54
N THR A 7 -7.41 4.96 14.58
CA THR A 7 -7.55 4.08 13.43
C THR A 7 -8.31 4.76 12.28
N LEU A 8 -9.41 5.46 12.60
CA LEU A 8 -10.19 6.18 11.59
C LEU A 8 -9.40 7.31 10.93
N LEU A 9 -8.64 8.08 11.71
CA LEU A 9 -7.81 9.16 11.17
C LEU A 9 -6.67 8.61 10.32
N ALA A 10 -5.98 7.56 10.79
CA ALA A 10 -4.91 6.91 10.04
C ALA A 10 -5.43 6.32 8.72
N PHE A 11 -6.59 5.66 8.76
CA PHE A 11 -7.22 5.09 7.55
C PHE A 11 -7.66 6.18 6.58
N ALA A 12 -8.31 7.24 7.05
CA ALA A 12 -8.74 8.35 6.20
C ALA A 12 -7.57 9.02 5.49
N LEU A 13 -6.48 9.30 6.23
CA LEU A 13 -5.28 9.91 5.68
C LEU A 13 -4.57 9.00 4.67
N THR A 14 -4.40 7.73 5.03
CA THR A 14 -3.78 6.73 4.14
C THR A 14 -4.62 6.50 2.89
N ALA A 15 -5.94 6.37 3.02
CA ALA A 15 -6.85 6.18 1.89
C ALA A 15 -6.82 7.38 0.93
N ALA A 16 -6.92 8.61 1.46
CA ALA A 16 -6.85 9.82 0.65
C ALA A 16 -5.53 9.92 -0.12
N ALA A 17 -4.40 9.65 0.55
CA ALA A 17 -3.08 9.66 -0.08
C ALA A 17 -2.93 8.55 -1.14
N CYS A 18 -3.41 7.35 -0.87
CA CYS A 18 -3.39 6.23 -1.83
C CYS A 18 -4.20 6.55 -3.08
N VAL A 19 -5.42 7.09 -2.92
CA VAL A 19 -6.26 7.48 -4.06
C VAL A 19 -5.60 8.59 -4.87
N ALA A 20 -5.07 9.63 -4.21
CA ALA A 20 -4.36 10.73 -4.88
C ALA A 20 -3.14 10.21 -5.65
N CYS A 21 -2.31 9.36 -5.03
CA CYS A 21 -1.15 8.76 -5.67
C CYS A 21 -1.54 7.86 -6.85
N ALA A 22 -2.61 7.06 -6.73
CA ALA A 22 -3.11 6.21 -7.81
C ALA A 22 -3.58 7.03 -9.03
N VAL A 23 -4.33 8.12 -8.80
CA VAL A 23 -4.79 9.02 -9.87
C VAL A 23 -3.60 9.69 -10.56
N ILE A 24 -2.61 10.16 -9.80
CA ILE A 24 -1.42 10.79 -10.36
C ILE A 24 -0.58 9.76 -11.13
N ASP A 25 -0.41 8.54 -10.58
CA ASP A 25 0.34 7.47 -11.24
C ASP A 25 -0.26 7.06 -12.58
N ILE A 26 -1.59 6.96 -12.69
CA ILE A 26 -2.29 6.70 -13.96
C ILE A 26 -1.97 7.78 -14.99
N ARG A 27 -1.92 9.06 -14.56
CA ARG A 27 -1.74 10.21 -15.46
C ARG A 27 -0.27 10.45 -15.83
N THR A 28 0.63 10.32 -14.86
CA THR A 28 2.03 10.75 -15.00
C THR A 28 3.02 9.60 -14.95
N LYS A 29 2.56 8.39 -14.60
CA LYS A 29 3.40 7.19 -14.33
C LYS A 29 4.49 7.44 -13.29
N ARG A 30 4.17 8.30 -12.31
CA ARG A 30 5.06 8.69 -11.22
C ARG A 30 4.27 8.89 -9.93
N ILE A 31 4.75 8.32 -8.84
CA ILE A 31 4.21 8.56 -7.51
C ILE A 31 4.94 9.75 -6.89
N PRO A 32 4.23 10.83 -6.48
CA PRO A 32 4.85 12.06 -6.02
C PRO A 32 5.39 11.92 -4.59
N ASN A 33 6.67 12.21 -4.43
CA ASN A 33 7.31 12.25 -3.11
C ASN A 33 6.69 13.33 -2.19
N ALA A 34 6.15 14.39 -2.78
CA ALA A 34 5.49 15.48 -2.06
C ALA A 34 4.21 15.03 -1.31
N ILE A 35 3.64 13.88 -1.66
CA ILE A 35 2.51 13.28 -0.94
C ILE A 35 3.02 12.18 -0.01
N THR A 36 3.81 11.24 -0.53
CA THR A 36 4.20 10.05 0.23
C THR A 36 5.01 10.35 1.49
N PHE A 37 6.01 11.23 1.42
CA PHE A 37 6.85 11.52 2.59
C PHE A 37 6.14 12.32 3.69
N PRO A 38 5.42 13.41 3.39
CA PRO A 38 4.69 14.12 4.43
C PRO A 38 3.62 13.25 5.10
N VAL A 39 2.89 12.45 4.31
CA VAL A 39 1.88 11.53 4.86
C VAL A 39 2.51 10.45 5.73
N MET A 40 3.64 9.85 5.32
CA MET A 40 4.38 8.91 6.17
C MET A 40 4.76 9.53 7.52
N ALA A 41 5.35 10.73 7.49
CA ALA A 41 5.75 11.42 8.71
C ALA A 41 4.54 11.73 9.61
N THR A 42 3.43 12.20 9.01
CA THR A 42 2.20 12.48 9.75
C THR A 42 1.62 11.22 10.38
N LEU A 43 1.62 10.08 9.69
CA LEU A 43 1.12 8.80 10.20
C LEU A 43 1.95 8.31 11.39
N VAL A 44 3.29 8.37 11.29
CA VAL A 44 4.19 7.99 12.39
C VAL A 44 3.95 8.88 13.61
N VAL A 45 3.83 10.19 13.42
CA VAL A 45 3.53 11.13 14.50
C VAL A 45 2.14 10.87 15.10
N LEU A 46 1.14 10.64 14.27
CA LEU A 46 -0.22 10.35 14.70
C LEU A 46 -0.25 9.13 15.64
N HIS A 47 0.32 8.01 15.21
CA HIS A 47 0.40 6.81 16.06
C HIS A 47 1.21 7.06 17.34
N GLY A 48 2.27 7.86 17.27
CA GLY A 48 3.04 8.25 18.44
C GLY A 48 2.24 9.10 19.43
N VAL A 49 1.39 10.01 18.94
CA VAL A 49 0.56 10.88 19.80
C VAL A 49 -0.58 10.11 20.48
N PHE A 50 -1.24 9.21 19.75
CA PHE A 50 -2.40 8.48 20.29
C PHE A 50 -2.02 7.25 21.10
N SER A 51 -1.03 6.47 20.66
CA SER A 51 -0.63 5.19 21.26
C SER A 51 0.78 5.20 21.88
N GLY A 52 1.40 6.38 21.98
CA GLY A 52 2.72 6.55 22.60
C GLY A 52 3.83 5.81 21.86
N THR A 53 4.82 5.33 22.61
CA THR A 53 5.99 4.62 22.06
C THR A 53 5.62 3.31 21.38
N ALA A 54 4.57 2.63 21.82
CA ALA A 54 4.08 1.40 21.19
C ALA A 54 3.51 1.69 19.80
N GLY A 55 2.66 2.70 19.66
CA GLY A 55 2.11 3.11 18.36
C GLY A 55 3.18 3.62 17.39
N LEU A 56 4.15 4.39 17.90
CA LEU A 56 5.30 4.82 17.12
C LEU A 56 6.11 3.62 16.61
N GLY A 57 6.34 2.62 17.44
CA GLY A 57 7.03 1.38 17.07
C GLY A 57 6.28 0.60 16.01
N GLU A 58 4.96 0.40 16.17
CA GLU A 58 4.10 -0.30 15.21
C GLU A 58 4.09 0.40 13.85
N SER A 59 3.94 1.72 13.81
CA SER A 59 3.97 2.50 12.58
C SER A 59 5.34 2.46 11.90
N ALA A 60 6.42 2.60 12.66
CA ALA A 60 7.78 2.54 12.12
C ALA A 60 8.13 1.14 11.58
N LEU A 61 7.75 0.08 12.28
CA LEU A 61 7.93 -1.29 11.83
C LEU A 61 7.06 -1.60 10.60
N GLY A 62 5.83 -1.12 10.58
CA GLY A 62 4.94 -1.23 9.42
C GLY A 62 5.54 -0.53 8.19
N LEU A 63 6.06 0.69 8.37
CA LEU A 63 6.78 1.44 7.34
C LEU A 63 7.98 0.65 6.81
N ALA A 64 8.84 0.18 7.71
CA ALA A 64 10.04 -0.58 7.35
C ALA A 64 9.66 -1.89 6.63
N GLY A 65 8.66 -2.61 7.13
CA GLY A 65 8.16 -3.84 6.53
C GLY A 65 7.61 -3.62 5.12
N GLY A 66 6.75 -2.61 4.95
CA GLY A 66 6.20 -2.24 3.64
C GLY A 66 7.29 -1.83 2.64
N PHE A 67 8.27 -1.06 3.11
CA PHE A 67 9.45 -0.71 2.31
C PHE A 67 10.23 -1.94 1.87
N LEU A 68 10.60 -2.82 2.80
CA LEU A 68 11.44 -3.99 2.54
C LEU A 68 10.76 -5.01 1.62
N VAL A 69 9.47 -5.28 1.83
CA VAL A 69 8.72 -6.24 1.00
C VAL A 69 8.68 -5.79 -0.45
N PHE A 70 8.50 -4.49 -0.73
CA PHE A 70 8.46 -3.96 -2.09
C PHE A 70 9.84 -3.60 -2.65
N LEU A 71 10.84 -3.45 -1.78
CA LEU A 71 12.23 -3.26 -2.22
C LEU A 71 12.75 -4.48 -3.00
N ILE A 72 12.39 -5.69 -2.57
CA ILE A 72 12.85 -6.92 -3.24
C ILE A 72 12.45 -6.94 -4.71
N PRO A 73 11.16 -6.86 -5.10
CA PRO A 73 10.79 -6.83 -6.51
C PRO A 73 11.28 -5.57 -7.25
N HIS A 74 11.49 -4.45 -6.54
CA HIS A 74 12.11 -3.27 -7.13
C HIS A 74 13.56 -3.52 -7.57
N LEU A 75 14.36 -4.21 -6.76
CA LEU A 75 15.74 -4.56 -7.10
C LEU A 75 15.82 -5.47 -8.33
N PHE A 76 14.79 -6.30 -8.56
CA PHE A 76 14.65 -7.10 -9.79
C PHE A 76 14.08 -6.31 -10.99
N GLY A 77 13.82 -5.01 -10.83
CA GLY A 77 13.30 -4.15 -11.90
C GLY A 77 11.81 -4.37 -12.23
N LEU A 78 11.08 -5.10 -11.37
CA LEU A 78 9.66 -5.41 -11.56
C LEU A 78 8.74 -4.24 -11.15
N LEU A 79 9.15 -3.47 -10.15
CA LEU A 79 8.40 -2.35 -9.58
C LEU A 79 9.17 -1.03 -9.66
N GLY A 80 8.45 0.08 -9.65
CA GLY A 80 9.03 1.41 -9.55
C GLY A 80 9.46 1.77 -8.10
N ALA A 81 10.46 2.63 -7.94
CA ALA A 81 10.83 3.15 -6.62
C ALA A 81 9.69 3.93 -5.93
N GLY A 82 8.75 4.46 -6.71
CA GLY A 82 7.53 5.10 -6.20
C GLY A 82 6.63 4.12 -5.48
N ASP A 83 6.45 2.91 -6.04
CA ASP A 83 5.61 1.85 -5.48
C ASP A 83 6.13 1.38 -4.12
N VAL A 84 7.48 1.29 -3.97
CA VAL A 84 8.13 0.97 -2.69
C VAL A 84 7.78 1.98 -1.62
N LYS A 85 7.85 3.27 -1.95
CA LYS A 85 7.51 4.37 -1.01
C LYS A 85 6.03 4.40 -0.68
N LEU A 86 5.17 4.13 -1.66
CA LEU A 86 3.73 4.09 -1.44
C LEU A 86 3.36 2.94 -0.51
N MET A 87 3.95 1.74 -0.67
CA MET A 87 3.72 0.62 0.23
C MET A 87 4.31 0.88 1.62
N ALA A 88 5.45 1.56 1.73
CA ALA A 88 5.98 2.00 3.02
C ALA A 88 5.01 2.95 3.75
N MET A 89 4.38 3.88 3.02
CA MET A 89 3.34 4.76 3.57
C MET A 89 2.11 3.98 4.04
N VAL A 90 1.66 2.99 3.25
CA VAL A 90 0.56 2.10 3.64
C VAL A 90 0.92 1.34 4.92
N GLY A 91 2.15 0.81 4.99
CA GLY A 91 2.65 0.13 6.19
C GLY A 91 2.68 1.03 7.43
N ALA A 92 3.08 2.30 7.26
CA ALA A 92 3.05 3.29 8.34
C ALA A 92 1.65 3.56 8.88
N GLY A 93 0.65 3.59 7.98
CA GLY A 93 -0.74 3.87 8.36
C GLY A 93 -1.51 2.68 8.91
N LEU A 94 -1.19 1.47 8.48
CA LEU A 94 -1.91 0.24 8.86
C LEU A 94 -1.20 -0.56 9.97
N GLY A 95 0.08 -0.27 10.24
CA GLY A 95 0.89 -1.02 11.18
C GLY A 95 1.30 -2.41 10.66
N THR A 96 2.03 -3.15 11.52
CA THR A 96 2.60 -4.46 11.16
C THR A 96 1.55 -5.54 10.98
N GLN A 97 0.48 -5.52 11.78
CA GLN A 97 -0.55 -6.56 11.77
C GLN A 97 -1.35 -6.62 10.46
N ALA A 98 -1.63 -5.46 9.87
CA ALA A 98 -2.39 -5.36 8.63
C ALA A 98 -1.51 -5.46 7.36
N LEU A 99 -0.19 -5.31 7.51
CA LEU A 99 0.75 -5.23 6.39
C LEU A 99 0.68 -6.46 5.48
N LEU A 100 0.67 -7.67 6.06
CA LEU A 100 0.59 -8.91 5.27
C LEU A 100 -0.69 -8.95 4.43
N THR A 101 -1.82 -8.59 5.02
CA THR A 101 -3.12 -8.51 4.34
C THR A 101 -3.07 -7.48 3.20
N ALA A 102 -2.49 -6.30 3.45
CA ALA A 102 -2.34 -5.25 2.45
C ALA A 102 -1.45 -5.71 1.28
N VAL A 103 -0.35 -6.39 1.56
CA VAL A 103 0.55 -6.95 0.53
C VAL A 103 -0.17 -8.01 -0.31
N LEU A 104 -0.93 -8.91 0.32
CA LEU A 104 -1.68 -9.95 -0.39
C LEU A 104 -2.75 -9.34 -1.30
N PHE A 105 -3.58 -8.44 -0.79
CA PHE A 105 -4.60 -7.79 -1.62
C PHE A 105 -3.99 -6.93 -2.73
N THR A 106 -2.88 -6.26 -2.46
CA THR A 106 -2.13 -5.53 -3.50
C THR A 106 -1.61 -6.50 -4.57
N SER A 107 -1.10 -7.65 -4.19
CA SER A 107 -0.60 -8.67 -5.13
C SER A 107 -1.73 -9.24 -5.99
N ILE A 108 -2.90 -9.50 -5.40
CA ILE A 108 -4.10 -9.94 -6.12
C ILE A 108 -4.57 -8.85 -7.10
N ALA A 109 -4.67 -7.59 -6.63
CA ALA A 109 -5.07 -6.46 -7.46
C ALA A 109 -4.08 -6.20 -8.60
N GLY A 110 -2.78 -6.27 -8.32
CA GLY A 110 -1.73 -6.12 -9.32
C GLY A 110 -1.72 -7.25 -10.35
N GLY A 111 -1.96 -8.48 -9.92
CA GLY A 111 -2.13 -9.63 -10.80
C GLY A 111 -3.36 -9.46 -11.71
N ALA A 112 -4.50 -9.10 -11.15
CA ALA A 112 -5.72 -8.83 -11.93
C ALA A 112 -5.50 -7.69 -12.94
N GLN A 113 -4.88 -6.60 -12.52
CA GLN A 113 -4.51 -5.48 -13.39
C GLN A 113 -3.60 -5.91 -14.55
N PHE A 114 -2.62 -6.77 -14.28
CA PHE A 114 -1.73 -7.33 -15.31
C PHE A 114 -2.50 -8.17 -16.33
N PHE A 115 -3.42 -9.04 -15.89
CA PHE A 115 -4.25 -9.86 -16.79
C PHE A 115 -5.19 -9.02 -17.63
N VAL A 116 -5.83 -8.00 -17.05
CA VAL A 116 -6.68 -7.04 -17.78
C VAL A 116 -5.86 -6.32 -18.85
N TRP A 117 -4.67 -5.85 -18.49
CA TRP A 117 -3.77 -5.20 -19.44
C TRP A 117 -3.33 -6.14 -20.58
N LEU A 118 -3.00 -7.40 -20.25
CA LEU A 118 -2.63 -8.41 -21.25
C LEU A 118 -3.77 -8.73 -22.21
N ALA A 119 -4.99 -8.89 -21.69
CA ALA A 119 -6.20 -9.11 -22.48
C ALA A 119 -6.46 -7.94 -23.43
N TRP A 120 -6.36 -6.70 -22.91
CA TRP A 120 -6.50 -5.49 -23.72
C TRP A 120 -5.50 -5.44 -24.87
N MET A 121 -4.21 -5.75 -24.61
CA MET A 121 -3.18 -5.78 -25.65
C MET A 121 -3.48 -6.81 -26.75
N ARG A 122 -4.03 -7.97 -26.37
CA ARG A 122 -4.41 -9.02 -27.34
C ARG A 122 -5.60 -8.60 -28.20
N LEU A 123 -6.58 -7.93 -27.60
CA LEU A 123 -7.81 -7.50 -28.29
C LEU A 123 -7.56 -6.33 -29.26
N VAL A 124 -6.72 -5.37 -28.85
CA VAL A 124 -6.45 -4.14 -29.64
C VAL A 124 -5.31 -4.33 -30.64
N GLY A 125 -4.62 -5.47 -30.62
CA GLY A 125 -3.55 -5.79 -31.59
C GLY A 125 -2.36 -4.84 -31.56
N THR A 126 -2.15 -4.12 -30.47
CA THR A 126 -1.02 -3.21 -30.32
C THR A 126 0.28 -3.99 -30.23
N ARG A 127 1.08 -3.92 -31.29
CA ARG A 127 2.47 -4.41 -31.30
C ARG A 127 3.24 -3.70 -30.19
N LYS A 128 4.04 -4.49 -29.44
CA LYS A 128 4.95 -4.04 -28.37
C LYS A 128 5.63 -2.71 -28.70
N GLY A 129 5.04 -1.60 -28.24
CA GLY A 129 5.74 -0.33 -28.14
C GLY A 129 6.65 -0.38 -26.91
N ARG A 130 7.95 -0.19 -27.07
CA ARG A 130 8.89 0.07 -25.97
C ARG A 130 8.32 1.13 -25.05
N GLY A 131 8.01 0.81 -23.77
CA GLY A 131 7.73 1.82 -22.77
C GLY A 131 6.43 1.71 -21.99
N TYR A 132 5.63 0.67 -22.12
CA TYR A 132 4.47 0.45 -21.25
C TYR A 132 4.93 -0.06 -19.88
N ARG A 133 5.18 0.88 -18.94
CA ARG A 133 5.26 0.54 -17.53
C ARG A 133 3.85 0.39 -16.98
N LEU A 134 3.57 -0.73 -16.34
CA LEU A 134 2.33 -0.93 -15.60
C LEU A 134 2.34 0.03 -14.39
N CYS A 135 1.30 0.85 -14.27
CA CYS A 135 1.13 1.73 -13.10
C CYS A 135 0.69 0.86 -11.92
N TYR A 136 1.58 0.59 -10.96
CA TYR A 136 1.27 -0.29 -9.83
C TYR A 136 0.57 0.45 -8.68
N GLY A 137 0.61 1.79 -8.68
CA GLY A 137 -0.07 2.63 -7.70
C GLY A 137 -1.55 2.32 -7.47
N PRO A 138 -2.37 2.11 -8.53
CA PRO A 138 -3.77 1.70 -8.37
C PRO A 138 -3.95 0.35 -7.68
N ALA A 139 -3.06 -0.62 -7.91
CA ALA A 139 -3.10 -1.91 -7.25
C ALA A 139 -2.80 -1.79 -5.75
N ILE A 140 -1.81 -0.95 -5.39
CA ILE A 140 -1.48 -0.66 -3.99
C ILE A 140 -2.66 0.05 -3.30
N ALA A 141 -3.26 1.03 -3.95
CA ALA A 141 -4.42 1.73 -3.41
C ALA A 141 -5.60 0.78 -3.19
N ALA A 142 -5.91 -0.08 -4.17
CA ALA A 142 -6.97 -1.07 -4.04
C ALA A 142 -6.70 -2.06 -2.90
N GLY A 143 -5.47 -2.56 -2.76
CA GLY A 143 -5.07 -3.46 -1.69
C GLY A 143 -5.17 -2.82 -0.31
N ALA A 144 -4.71 -1.57 -0.18
CA ALA A 144 -4.82 -0.82 1.07
C ALA A 144 -6.28 -0.56 1.46
N LEU A 145 -7.12 -0.10 0.53
CA LEU A 145 -8.54 0.14 0.76
C LEU A 145 -9.30 -1.14 1.11
N ALA A 146 -9.00 -2.26 0.45
CA ALA A 146 -9.60 -3.56 0.77
C ALA A 146 -9.22 -4.01 2.19
N THR A 147 -7.97 -3.81 2.60
CA THR A 147 -7.51 -4.12 3.96
C THR A 147 -8.21 -3.27 5.01
N MET A 148 -8.36 -1.96 4.76
CA MET A 148 -9.11 -1.06 5.65
C MET A 148 -10.58 -1.46 5.75
N ALA A 149 -11.22 -1.78 4.62
CA ALA A 149 -12.61 -2.23 4.58
C ALA A 149 -12.81 -3.54 5.37
N LEU A 150 -11.87 -4.47 5.29
CA LEU A 150 -11.88 -5.71 6.06
C LEU A 150 -11.86 -5.41 7.57
N ASN A 151 -11.00 -4.51 8.01
CA ASN A 151 -10.93 -4.08 9.41
C ASN A 151 -12.23 -3.43 9.88
N LEU A 152 -12.76 -2.49 9.08
CA LEU A 152 -14.01 -1.80 9.41
C LEU A 152 -15.21 -2.77 9.46
N ALA A 153 -15.17 -3.86 8.71
CA ALA A 153 -16.15 -4.95 8.76
C ALA A 153 -15.96 -5.90 9.97
N GLY A 154 -14.99 -5.63 10.85
CA GLY A 154 -14.70 -6.44 12.03
C GLY A 154 -14.07 -7.79 11.72
N GLN A 155 -13.55 -7.98 10.51
CA GLN A 155 -12.88 -9.22 10.12
C GLN A 155 -11.41 -9.20 10.57
N PRO A 156 -10.87 -10.35 11.02
CA PRO A 156 -9.48 -10.42 11.42
C PRO A 156 -8.55 -10.24 10.21
N TYR A 157 -7.41 -9.59 10.45
CA TYR A 157 -6.32 -9.60 9.47
C TYR A 157 -5.73 -11.00 9.31
N LEU A 158 -5.18 -11.27 8.13
CA LEU A 158 -4.37 -12.46 7.90
C LEU A 158 -3.07 -12.32 8.72
N SER A 159 -3.05 -12.88 9.91
CA SER A 159 -1.85 -12.94 10.73
C SER A 159 -1.11 -14.25 10.44
N LEU A 160 0.20 -14.16 10.17
CA LEU A 160 1.08 -15.31 10.31
C LEU A 160 1.16 -15.61 11.81
N VAL A 161 0.33 -16.55 12.28
CA VAL A 161 0.49 -17.11 13.62
C VAL A 161 1.76 -17.98 13.57
N LEU A 162 2.89 -17.34 13.83
CA LEU A 162 4.11 -18.10 14.13
C LEU A 162 3.83 -18.83 15.45
N PRO A 163 3.97 -20.17 15.51
CA PRO A 163 3.86 -20.89 16.76
C PRO A 163 4.87 -20.28 17.73
N ARG A 164 4.41 -19.83 18.88
CA ARG A 164 5.29 -19.41 19.97
C ARG A 164 5.96 -20.69 20.48
N PHE A 165 7.26 -20.83 20.20
CA PHE A 165 8.13 -21.83 20.80
C PHE A 165 8.54 -21.37 22.19
#